data_5bfb459be54c11690c7ecb39bd53fbe5
#
_entry.id   5bfb459be54c11690c7ecb39bd53fbe5
#
_cell.length_a   1.000
_cell.length_b   1.000
_cell.length_c   1.000
_cell.angle_alpha   90.00
_cell.angle_beta   90.00
_cell.angle_gamma   90.00
#
_symmetry.space_group_name_H-M   'P 1'
#
loop_
_entity.id
_entity.type
_entity.pdbx_description
1 polymer ?
#
loop_
_entity_poly.entity_id
_entity_poly.type
_entity_poly.pdbx_seq_one_letter_code
_entity_poly.pdbx_strand_id
1 'polypeptide(L)'
;MVSIKKTRYKNTDMKIRNLLCLFAVGMMLFASCEEPNEDELNNNNNPQTGIGGGGSGSTESDTTGGIGDNEEGNDPINDSLDYALFDCIHTFNHPTQWMLHADYSPDGSRIISVAAEEVFHSWDANNGSVVQTYNGHTNCVTMAKFNPQGHRLVSVAVDSTLRIWTTKDASCERVLEGTEKRVLWADWSPDGNYIASSSLEHNIRIWNANNYQCIKILIGHTSNVCQVFWSPDGNRLVSASNDGSLRIWDANTGQCLHTLIGCNWGEQSCNWSKDGSKVISGGYDGIIRIWDANTGQCLQILDEHDGYRVSGVSYSPNGDYFLSFADSRFIKIWDANTYSVVRTLGTVGMRFTSANWSPDGRYIISTAGDQTLKIWGMQ
;
A
#
# COMPACT_ATOMS: atom_id res chain seq x y z
N MET A 1 10.18 -18.66 -44.66
CA MET A 1 11.08 -17.60 -44.14
C MET A 1 10.37 -16.33 -43.63
N VAL A 2 9.11 -16.08 -43.91
CA VAL A 2 8.38 -14.87 -43.54
C VAL A 2 7.85 -14.93 -42.09
N SER A 3 7.60 -16.13 -41.53
CA SER A 3 7.03 -16.30 -40.17
C SER A 3 8.03 -16.02 -39.03
N ILE A 4 9.31 -16.32 -39.24
CA ILE A 4 10.34 -16.17 -38.19
C ILE A 4 10.74 -14.68 -37.98
N LYS A 5 10.68 -13.86 -39.02
CA LYS A 5 10.98 -12.41 -38.91
C LYS A 5 9.88 -11.65 -38.16
N LYS A 6 8.60 -12.00 -38.30
CA LYS A 6 7.48 -11.34 -37.59
C LYS A 6 7.50 -11.63 -36.08
N THR A 7 7.92 -12.82 -35.67
CA THR A 7 7.99 -13.19 -34.24
C THR A 7 9.18 -12.54 -33.55
N ARG A 8 10.31 -12.35 -34.24
CA ARG A 8 11.48 -11.63 -33.69
C ARG A 8 11.23 -10.13 -33.52
N TYR A 9 10.54 -9.48 -34.44
CA TYR A 9 10.17 -8.06 -34.33
C TYR A 9 9.20 -7.82 -33.17
N LYS A 10 8.16 -8.66 -33.00
CA LYS A 10 7.23 -8.57 -31.88
C LYS A 10 7.93 -8.72 -30.51
N ASN A 11 8.88 -9.66 -30.39
CA ASN A 11 9.61 -9.84 -29.14
C ASN A 11 10.60 -8.71 -28.82
N THR A 12 11.14 -8.03 -29.82
CA THR A 12 12.06 -6.89 -29.62
C THR A 12 11.27 -5.64 -29.24
N ASP A 13 10.12 -5.39 -29.87
CA ASP A 13 9.21 -4.30 -29.49
C ASP A 13 8.65 -4.49 -28.08
N MET A 14 8.28 -5.72 -27.71
CA MET A 14 7.80 -6.05 -26.36
C MET A 14 8.89 -5.84 -25.30
N LYS A 15 10.14 -6.22 -25.59
CA LYS A 15 11.27 -5.97 -24.67
C LYS A 15 11.61 -4.50 -24.52
N ILE A 16 11.52 -3.70 -25.57
CA ILE A 16 11.76 -2.24 -25.53
C ILE A 16 10.61 -1.54 -24.79
N ARG A 17 9.37 -1.93 -25.04
CA ARG A 17 8.19 -1.39 -24.31
C ARG A 17 8.26 -1.75 -22.83
N ASN A 18 8.65 -2.97 -22.49
CA ASN A 18 8.81 -3.41 -21.10
C ASN A 18 9.98 -2.69 -20.41
N LEU A 19 11.06 -2.39 -21.14
CA LEU A 19 12.15 -1.57 -20.63
C LEU A 19 11.70 -0.13 -20.37
N LEU A 20 10.84 0.43 -21.23
CA LEU A 20 10.21 1.75 -21.05
C LEU A 20 9.20 1.74 -19.88
N CYS A 21 8.44 0.65 -19.67
CA CYS A 21 7.60 0.46 -18.49
C CYS A 21 8.44 0.41 -17.21
N LEU A 22 9.53 -0.38 -17.21
CA LEU A 22 10.46 -0.46 -16.07
C LEU A 22 11.14 0.90 -15.78
N PHE A 23 11.51 1.66 -16.83
CA PHE A 23 12.00 3.03 -16.69
C PHE A 23 10.92 3.97 -16.15
N ALA A 24 9.68 3.82 -16.62
CA ALA A 24 8.56 4.63 -16.14
C ALA A 24 8.20 4.32 -14.69
N VAL A 25 8.22 3.04 -14.30
CA VAL A 25 8.02 2.57 -12.91
C VAL A 25 9.23 2.90 -12.04
N GLY A 26 10.46 2.74 -12.57
CA GLY A 26 11.69 3.18 -11.91
C GLY A 26 11.68 4.68 -11.64
N MET A 27 11.21 5.51 -12.57
CA MET A 27 11.02 6.94 -12.34
C MET A 27 9.90 7.23 -11.32
N MET A 28 8.86 6.39 -11.18
CA MET A 28 7.90 6.50 -10.07
C MET A 28 8.55 6.19 -8.72
N LEU A 29 9.50 5.27 -8.69
CA LEU A 29 10.27 4.90 -7.50
C LEU A 29 11.43 5.88 -7.20
N PHE A 30 11.88 6.64 -8.21
CA PHE A 30 13.03 7.53 -8.12
C PHE A 30 12.75 8.98 -8.53
N ALA A 31 11.56 9.33 -9.04
CA ALA A 31 11.25 10.65 -9.61
C ALA A 31 11.04 11.77 -8.57
N SER A 32 11.50 11.58 -7.35
CA SER A 32 11.52 12.64 -6.33
C SER A 32 12.90 12.86 -5.70
N CYS A 33 13.94 12.21 -6.19
CA CYS A 33 15.32 12.51 -5.80
C CYS A 33 15.98 13.36 -6.89
N GLU A 34 15.78 14.66 -6.88
CA GLU A 34 16.92 15.55 -7.11
C GLU A 34 17.80 15.36 -5.88
N GLU A 35 19.00 14.79 -6.07
CA GLU A 35 20.02 14.72 -5.02
C GLU A 35 20.22 16.13 -4.49
N PRO A 36 20.16 16.36 -3.17
CA PRO A 36 20.53 17.66 -2.63
C PRO A 36 21.97 17.93 -3.01
N ASN A 37 22.25 19.09 -3.57
CA ASN A 37 23.58 19.57 -3.86
C ASN A 37 24.46 19.36 -2.62
N GLU A 38 25.63 18.75 -2.79
CA GLU A 38 26.64 18.49 -1.73
C GLU A 38 27.08 19.73 -0.95
N ASP A 39 26.66 20.92 -1.36
CA ASP A 39 27.03 22.20 -0.74
C ASP A 39 26.21 22.56 0.51
N GLU A 40 25.13 21.85 0.85
CA GLU A 40 24.30 22.13 2.05
C GLU A 40 24.65 21.30 3.29
N LEU A 41 25.56 20.33 3.20
CA LEU A 41 25.91 19.42 4.31
C LEU A 41 27.00 19.96 5.25
N ASN A 42 27.49 21.18 5.07
CA ASN A 42 28.65 21.69 5.83
C ASN A 42 28.35 22.80 6.84
N ASN A 43 27.13 22.95 7.33
CA ASN A 43 26.87 23.97 8.35
C ASN A 43 25.93 23.46 9.44
N ASN A 44 26.43 22.64 10.36
CA ASN A 44 25.89 22.60 11.74
C ASN A 44 26.98 22.09 12.70
N ASN A 45 27.68 23.05 13.29
CA ASN A 45 28.56 22.87 14.44
C ASN A 45 27.73 22.54 15.70
N ASN A 46 28.15 21.48 16.35
CA ASN A 46 27.78 21.00 17.67
C ASN A 46 28.26 21.98 18.79
N PRO A 47 27.60 22.05 19.93
CA PRO A 47 28.38 21.85 21.16
C PRO A 47 27.81 20.80 22.11
N GLN A 48 28.75 19.99 22.59
CA GLN A 48 28.70 19.04 23.70
C GLN A 48 28.32 19.67 25.05
N THR A 49 27.64 18.87 25.89
CA THR A 49 27.88 18.66 27.34
C THR A 49 27.11 17.41 27.70
N GLY A 50 27.55 16.33 28.30
CA GLY A 50 28.54 16.08 29.31
C GLY A 50 27.89 15.62 30.61
N ILE A 51 28.30 14.42 31.13
CA ILE A 51 28.13 13.92 32.53
C ILE A 51 26.81 13.11 32.76
N GLY A 52 26.73 11.88 33.27
CA GLY A 52 27.65 11.00 33.99
C GLY A 52 26.85 10.05 34.84
N GLY A 53 27.24 8.77 34.80
CA GLY A 53 27.47 7.98 35.97
C GLY A 53 26.35 7.15 36.63
N GLY A 54 26.49 5.82 36.56
CA GLY A 54 26.53 5.01 37.78
C GLY A 54 25.34 4.13 38.14
N GLY A 55 25.55 2.78 38.09
CA GLY A 55 25.36 1.96 39.26
C GLY A 55 24.37 0.81 39.17
N SER A 56 24.88 -0.35 38.93
CA SER A 56 24.67 -1.75 39.43
C SER A 56 23.52 -2.06 40.41
N GLY A 57 22.94 -3.25 40.21
CA GLY A 57 22.27 -3.98 41.29
C GLY A 57 21.44 -5.17 40.82
N SER A 58 22.04 -6.34 40.86
CA SER A 58 21.44 -7.67 40.73
C SER A 58 20.57 -8.01 41.95
N THR A 59 19.50 -8.79 41.75
CA THR A 59 19.20 -9.94 42.65
C THR A 59 18.14 -10.85 42.03
N GLU A 60 18.52 -12.11 41.91
CA GLU A 60 17.66 -13.28 41.72
C GLU A 60 16.81 -13.55 42.95
N SER A 61 15.60 -14.11 42.77
CA SER A 61 15.04 -15.07 43.72
C SER A 61 14.02 -16.00 43.06
N ASP A 62 14.41 -17.26 42.99
CA ASP A 62 13.58 -18.44 42.81
C ASP A 62 12.46 -18.56 43.88
N THR A 63 11.29 -19.05 43.46
CA THR A 63 10.51 -19.98 44.29
C THR A 63 9.49 -20.78 43.46
N THR A 64 9.59 -22.07 43.68
CA THR A 64 8.84 -23.22 43.20
C THR A 64 7.39 -23.29 43.73
N GLY A 65 6.52 -23.93 42.93
CA GLY A 65 5.58 -24.95 43.41
C GLY A 65 4.10 -24.65 43.37
N GLY A 66 3.34 -25.47 42.64
CA GLY A 66 1.91 -25.62 42.84
C GLY A 66 1.20 -26.29 41.67
N ILE A 67 1.11 -27.62 41.71
CA ILE A 67 0.24 -28.46 40.85
C ILE A 67 -1.22 -28.26 41.31
N GLY A 68 -2.14 -28.08 40.41
CA GLY A 68 -3.58 -28.02 40.72
C GLY A 68 -4.42 -28.27 39.46
N ASP A 69 -5.23 -29.25 39.54
CA ASP A 69 -5.96 -30.08 38.60
C ASP A 69 -6.95 -29.40 37.67
N ASN A 70 -7.10 -30.03 36.52
CA ASN A 70 -8.15 -30.08 35.50
C ASN A 70 -9.54 -29.52 35.85
N GLU A 71 -10.03 -28.57 35.08
CA GLU A 71 -11.42 -28.49 34.67
C GLU A 71 -11.46 -28.30 33.16
N GLU A 72 -11.99 -29.31 32.46
CA GLU A 72 -12.42 -29.19 31.05
C GLU A 72 -13.60 -28.21 30.97
N GLY A 73 -13.30 -26.94 30.83
CA GLY A 73 -14.23 -25.93 30.38
C GLY A 73 -14.20 -25.87 28.85
N ASN A 74 -15.32 -26.12 28.20
CA ASN A 74 -15.55 -25.77 26.80
C ASN A 74 -15.48 -24.24 26.68
N ASP A 75 -14.30 -23.70 26.55
CA ASP A 75 -14.09 -22.34 26.07
C ASP A 75 -14.48 -22.33 24.60
N PRO A 76 -15.31 -21.33 24.15
CA PRO A 76 -15.50 -21.12 22.74
C PRO A 76 -14.12 -20.88 22.15
N ILE A 77 -13.79 -21.62 21.09
CA ILE A 77 -12.55 -21.52 20.34
C ILE A 77 -12.31 -20.04 20.09
N ASN A 78 -11.47 -19.46 20.93
CA ASN A 78 -10.98 -18.10 20.73
C ASN A 78 -9.98 -18.21 19.58
N ASP A 79 -10.48 -18.05 18.35
CA ASP A 79 -9.72 -18.11 17.09
C ASP A 79 -8.87 -16.82 16.96
N SER A 80 -8.13 -16.49 18.04
CA SER A 80 -7.20 -15.36 18.06
C SER A 80 -6.04 -15.72 17.13
N LEU A 81 -6.03 -15.10 15.97
CA LEU A 81 -4.91 -15.19 15.02
C LEU A 81 -3.62 -14.74 15.72
N ASP A 82 -2.66 -15.66 15.84
CA ASP A 82 -1.34 -15.33 16.33
C ASP A 82 -0.42 -14.96 15.16
N TYR A 83 -0.36 -13.67 14.89
CA TYR A 83 0.50 -13.14 13.81
C TYR A 83 2.00 -13.40 14.05
N ALA A 84 2.41 -13.76 15.24
CA ALA A 84 3.80 -14.18 15.50
C ALA A 84 4.17 -15.49 14.78
N LEU A 85 3.16 -16.31 14.41
CA LEU A 85 3.33 -17.57 13.69
C LEU A 85 3.19 -17.44 12.16
N PHE A 86 2.99 -16.22 11.63
CA PHE A 86 2.85 -16.03 10.18
C PHE A 86 4.13 -16.43 9.45
N ASP A 87 3.95 -17.20 8.38
CA ASP A 87 5.00 -17.58 7.44
C ASP A 87 4.46 -17.57 6.01
N CYS A 88 5.34 -17.70 5.00
CA CYS A 88 4.95 -17.79 3.62
C CYS A 88 4.31 -19.16 3.35
N ILE A 89 2.99 -19.17 3.11
CA ILE A 89 2.22 -20.40 2.87
C ILE A 89 2.05 -20.72 1.39
N HIS A 90 2.00 -19.69 0.53
CA HIS A 90 1.90 -19.85 -0.90
C HIS A 90 2.79 -18.85 -1.64
N THR A 91 3.36 -19.30 -2.78
CA THR A 91 4.09 -18.45 -3.71
C THR A 91 3.58 -18.73 -5.11
N PHE A 92 3.06 -17.68 -5.77
CA PHE A 92 2.67 -17.74 -7.18
C PHE A 92 3.69 -16.97 -8.01
N ASN A 93 4.14 -17.61 -9.09
CA ASN A 93 5.09 -16.99 -10.01
C ASN A 93 4.33 -16.31 -11.15
N HIS A 94 4.55 -15.02 -11.33
CA HIS A 94 4.06 -14.31 -12.50
C HIS A 94 5.00 -14.64 -13.70
N PRO A 95 4.47 -15.01 -14.87
CA PRO A 95 5.30 -15.55 -15.93
C PRO A 95 6.28 -14.57 -16.57
N THR A 96 6.15 -13.26 -16.37
CA THR A 96 6.85 -12.34 -17.28
C THR A 96 7.46 -11.08 -16.65
N GLN A 97 6.95 -10.53 -15.51
CA GLN A 97 7.27 -9.15 -15.14
C GLN A 97 7.31 -8.86 -13.62
N TRP A 98 7.94 -7.73 -13.28
CA TRP A 98 7.92 -7.14 -11.96
C TRP A 98 6.49 -6.86 -11.52
N MET A 99 6.11 -7.47 -10.40
CA MET A 99 4.83 -7.24 -9.76
C MET A 99 4.82 -5.85 -9.10
N LEU A 100 3.72 -5.11 -9.24
CA LEU A 100 3.61 -3.75 -8.72
C LEU A 100 2.60 -3.65 -7.59
N HIS A 101 1.47 -4.34 -7.71
CA HIS A 101 0.39 -4.28 -6.73
C HIS A 101 -0.41 -5.58 -6.75
N ALA A 102 -0.93 -5.98 -5.59
CA ALA A 102 -1.94 -7.02 -5.47
C ALA A 102 -2.91 -6.68 -4.33
N ASP A 103 -4.18 -7.08 -4.51
CA ASP A 103 -5.22 -6.91 -3.51
C ASP A 103 -6.21 -8.08 -3.56
N TYR A 104 -6.93 -8.30 -2.45
CA TYR A 104 -8.00 -9.30 -2.38
C TYR A 104 -9.33 -8.75 -2.87
N SER A 105 -10.19 -9.63 -3.39
CA SER A 105 -11.62 -9.34 -3.50
C SER A 105 -12.26 -9.24 -2.13
N PRO A 106 -13.37 -8.49 -1.97
CA PRO A 106 -14.01 -8.29 -0.67
C PRO A 106 -14.48 -9.58 0.02
N ASP A 107 -14.75 -10.64 -0.75
CA ASP A 107 -15.10 -11.97 -0.26
C ASP A 107 -13.88 -12.89 -0.01
N GLY A 108 -12.66 -12.39 -0.29
CA GLY A 108 -11.42 -13.15 -0.13
C GLY A 108 -11.20 -14.27 -1.16
N SER A 109 -12.15 -14.52 -2.06
CA SER A 109 -12.08 -15.66 -2.99
C SER A 109 -11.13 -15.45 -4.17
N ARG A 110 -10.84 -14.19 -4.49
CA ARG A 110 -9.99 -13.80 -5.61
C ARG A 110 -8.88 -12.85 -5.18
N ILE A 111 -7.83 -12.82 -5.98
CA ILE A 111 -6.74 -11.87 -5.89
C ILE A 111 -6.71 -11.12 -7.22
N ILE A 112 -6.53 -9.79 -7.18
CA ILE A 112 -6.16 -9.01 -8.35
C ILE A 112 -4.67 -8.70 -8.26
N SER A 113 -3.95 -8.81 -9.38
CA SER A 113 -2.54 -8.45 -9.44
C SER A 113 -2.21 -7.68 -10.69
N VAL A 114 -1.35 -6.70 -10.56
CA VAL A 114 -0.79 -5.92 -11.67
C VAL A 114 0.72 -6.08 -11.68
N ALA A 115 1.27 -6.13 -12.88
CA ALA A 115 2.70 -6.17 -13.14
C ALA A 115 3.08 -5.03 -14.10
N ALA A 116 4.35 -4.89 -14.42
CA ALA A 116 4.83 -3.88 -15.37
C ALA A 116 4.40 -4.18 -16.82
N GLU A 117 3.09 -4.40 -17.03
CA GLU A 117 2.45 -4.79 -18.30
C GLU A 117 1.19 -3.95 -18.58
N GLU A 118 0.68 -4.05 -19.80
CA GLU A 118 -0.56 -3.40 -20.26
C GLU A 118 -1.82 -4.18 -19.82
N VAL A 119 -1.63 -5.41 -19.31
CA VAL A 119 -2.69 -6.31 -18.86
C VAL A 119 -2.52 -6.63 -17.38
N PHE A 120 -3.61 -7.04 -16.75
CA PHE A 120 -3.58 -7.50 -15.37
C PHE A 120 -4.53 -8.69 -15.18
N HIS A 121 -4.38 -9.41 -14.07
CA HIS A 121 -5.01 -10.70 -13.88
C HIS A 121 -5.76 -10.77 -12.56
N SER A 122 -6.89 -11.48 -12.55
CA SER A 122 -7.46 -12.02 -11.31
C SER A 122 -7.17 -13.50 -11.20
N TRP A 123 -6.94 -13.95 -9.97
CA TRP A 123 -6.52 -15.29 -9.60
C TRP A 123 -7.51 -15.87 -8.59
N ASP A 124 -7.69 -17.16 -8.60
CA ASP A 124 -8.32 -17.88 -7.50
C ASP A 124 -7.37 -17.87 -6.28
N ALA A 125 -7.85 -17.36 -5.16
CA ALA A 125 -7.01 -17.18 -3.97
C ALA A 125 -6.55 -18.50 -3.33
N ASN A 126 -7.31 -19.61 -3.57
CA ASN A 126 -7.02 -20.90 -2.96
C ASN A 126 -5.98 -21.71 -3.73
N ASN A 127 -6.03 -21.66 -5.07
CA ASN A 127 -5.20 -22.52 -5.91
C ASN A 127 -4.23 -21.77 -6.84
N GLY A 128 -4.30 -20.43 -6.88
CA GLY A 128 -3.41 -19.60 -7.69
C GLY A 128 -3.61 -19.71 -9.20
N SER A 129 -4.74 -20.24 -9.66
CA SER A 129 -5.04 -20.26 -11.09
C SER A 129 -5.56 -18.91 -11.57
N VAL A 130 -5.17 -18.51 -12.78
CA VAL A 130 -5.70 -17.30 -13.42
C VAL A 130 -7.18 -17.51 -13.73
N VAL A 131 -8.03 -16.63 -13.20
CA VAL A 131 -9.48 -16.65 -13.45
C VAL A 131 -9.83 -15.78 -14.65
N GLN A 132 -9.27 -14.56 -14.70
CA GLN A 132 -9.55 -13.62 -15.78
C GLN A 132 -8.32 -12.77 -16.11
N THR A 133 -8.25 -12.30 -17.37
CA THR A 133 -7.26 -11.35 -17.86
C THR A 133 -7.98 -10.10 -18.34
N TYR A 134 -7.56 -8.96 -17.85
CA TYR A 134 -8.10 -7.63 -18.17
C TYR A 134 -7.18 -6.97 -19.19
N ASN A 135 -7.70 -6.69 -20.37
CA ASN A 135 -6.93 -6.16 -21.50
C ASN A 135 -7.58 -4.89 -22.03
N GLY A 136 -6.80 -3.84 -22.22
CA GLY A 136 -7.30 -2.59 -22.78
C GLY A 136 -6.48 -1.36 -22.46
N HIS A 137 -5.72 -1.33 -21.35
CA HIS A 137 -4.73 -0.27 -21.14
C HIS A 137 -3.67 -0.32 -22.25
N THR A 138 -3.13 0.86 -22.58
CA THR A 138 -2.13 1.01 -23.65
C THR A 138 -0.71 1.20 -23.10
N ASN A 139 -0.58 1.18 -21.77
CA ASN A 139 0.69 1.22 -21.06
C ASN A 139 0.55 0.51 -19.72
N CYS A 140 1.66 0.39 -18.99
CA CYS A 140 1.81 -0.29 -17.72
C CYS A 140 0.69 0.05 -16.73
N VAL A 141 -0.03 -0.97 -16.25
CA VAL A 141 -1.00 -0.84 -15.16
C VAL A 141 -0.24 -0.80 -13.85
N THR A 142 -0.50 0.19 -13.02
CA THR A 142 0.25 0.40 -11.77
C THR A 142 -0.52 -0.01 -10.53
N MET A 143 -1.84 -0.02 -10.60
CA MET A 143 -2.71 -0.40 -9.51
C MET A 143 -4.06 -0.89 -10.04
N ALA A 144 -4.65 -1.88 -9.39
CA ALA A 144 -6.04 -2.29 -9.59
C ALA A 144 -6.66 -2.67 -8.25
N LYS A 145 -7.97 -2.41 -8.07
CA LYS A 145 -8.69 -2.65 -6.83
C LYS A 145 -10.15 -3.01 -7.10
N PHE A 146 -10.67 -3.99 -6.35
CA PHE A 146 -12.09 -4.31 -6.35
C PHE A 146 -12.92 -3.21 -5.69
N ASN A 147 -14.14 -3.00 -6.18
CA ASN A 147 -15.13 -2.22 -5.44
C ASN A 147 -15.63 -3.03 -4.21
N PRO A 148 -16.22 -2.39 -3.19
CA PRO A 148 -16.66 -3.07 -1.97
C PRO A 148 -17.65 -4.22 -2.18
N GLN A 149 -18.40 -4.21 -3.31
CA GLN A 149 -19.34 -5.26 -3.65
C GLN A 149 -18.72 -6.39 -4.48
N GLY A 150 -17.47 -6.29 -4.91
CA GLY A 150 -16.75 -7.33 -5.64
C GLY A 150 -17.11 -7.50 -7.12
N HIS A 151 -18.08 -6.73 -7.66
CA HIS A 151 -18.55 -6.90 -9.04
C HIS A 151 -17.90 -5.96 -10.06
N ARG A 152 -17.12 -4.97 -9.59
CA ARG A 152 -16.35 -4.03 -10.42
C ARG A 152 -14.90 -3.96 -9.94
N LEU A 153 -14.04 -3.52 -10.85
CA LEU A 153 -12.66 -3.14 -10.58
C LEU A 153 -12.41 -1.72 -11.06
N VAL A 154 -11.54 -1.00 -10.36
CA VAL A 154 -10.86 0.18 -10.87
C VAL A 154 -9.41 -0.17 -11.15
N SER A 155 -8.85 0.31 -12.25
CA SER A 155 -7.42 0.27 -12.53
C SER A 155 -6.90 1.61 -12.98
N VAL A 156 -5.64 1.88 -12.70
CA VAL A 156 -4.92 3.07 -13.17
C VAL A 156 -3.63 2.66 -13.85
N ALA A 157 -3.22 3.43 -14.85
CA ALA A 157 -2.06 3.08 -15.65
C ALA A 157 -1.22 4.31 -16.06
N VAL A 158 -0.04 4.02 -16.55
CA VAL A 158 0.87 5.02 -17.13
C VAL A 158 0.31 5.69 -18.39
N ASP A 159 -0.75 5.12 -19.00
CA ASP A 159 -1.48 5.71 -20.12
C ASP A 159 -2.37 6.92 -19.74
N SER A 160 -2.27 7.38 -18.50
CA SER A 160 -3.03 8.51 -17.92
C SER A 160 -4.55 8.26 -17.86
N THR A 161 -4.99 7.01 -17.99
CA THR A 161 -6.40 6.64 -17.85
C THR A 161 -6.67 5.91 -16.53
N LEU A 162 -7.89 6.12 -16.04
CA LEU A 162 -8.51 5.29 -15.01
C LEU A 162 -9.62 4.49 -15.71
N ARG A 163 -9.68 3.19 -15.48
CA ARG A 163 -10.67 2.32 -16.10
C ARG A 163 -11.50 1.59 -15.07
N ILE A 164 -12.78 1.43 -15.38
CA ILE A 164 -13.72 0.62 -14.61
C ILE A 164 -14.04 -0.64 -15.43
N TRP A 165 -14.00 -1.79 -14.76
CA TRP A 165 -14.19 -3.10 -15.37
C TRP A 165 -15.26 -3.87 -14.64
N THR A 166 -15.96 -4.78 -15.35
CA THR A 166 -16.81 -5.77 -14.71
C THR A 166 -15.97 -7.00 -14.34
N THR A 167 -16.23 -7.57 -13.18
CA THR A 167 -15.57 -8.82 -12.75
C THR A 167 -16.23 -10.08 -13.32
N LYS A 168 -17.37 -9.92 -13.99
CA LYS A 168 -18.12 -11.03 -14.59
C LYS A 168 -17.41 -11.59 -15.82
N ASP A 169 -16.94 -10.74 -16.68
CA ASP A 169 -16.42 -11.09 -18.02
C ASP A 169 -15.12 -10.33 -18.38
N ALA A 170 -14.54 -9.59 -17.44
CA ALA A 170 -13.35 -8.76 -17.61
C ALA A 170 -13.52 -7.65 -18.68
N SER A 171 -14.73 -7.26 -19.03
CA SER A 171 -14.96 -6.17 -19.99
C SER A 171 -14.72 -4.80 -19.35
N CYS A 172 -14.13 -3.89 -20.15
CA CYS A 172 -13.97 -2.49 -19.74
C CYS A 172 -15.33 -1.79 -19.84
N GLU A 173 -15.89 -1.46 -18.68
CA GLU A 173 -17.18 -0.76 -18.60
C GLU A 173 -17.04 0.72 -18.99
N ARG A 174 -15.95 1.35 -18.55
CA ARG A 174 -15.69 2.77 -18.82
C ARG A 174 -14.21 3.12 -18.75
N VAL A 175 -13.79 4.02 -19.62
CA VAL A 175 -12.53 4.77 -19.52
C VAL A 175 -12.87 6.15 -18.99
N LEU A 176 -12.24 6.55 -17.87
CA LEU A 176 -12.36 7.87 -17.28
C LEU A 176 -11.17 8.70 -17.75
N GLU A 177 -11.45 9.68 -18.57
CA GLU A 177 -10.48 10.61 -19.13
C GLU A 177 -10.57 11.96 -18.42
N GLY A 178 -9.56 12.80 -18.56
CA GLY A 178 -9.56 14.15 -17.99
C GLY A 178 -8.40 14.40 -17.02
N THR A 179 -7.46 13.47 -16.95
CA THR A 179 -6.15 13.71 -16.37
C THR A 179 -5.13 13.93 -17.50
N GLU A 180 -4.42 15.06 -17.48
CA GLU A 180 -3.36 15.33 -18.46
C GLU A 180 -2.07 14.55 -18.13
N LYS A 181 -1.93 14.14 -16.85
CA LYS A 181 -0.79 13.39 -16.34
C LYS A 181 -1.22 12.06 -15.77
N ARG A 182 -0.24 11.20 -15.50
CA ARG A 182 -0.46 9.87 -14.93
C ARG A 182 -1.32 9.88 -13.69
N VAL A 183 -2.26 8.95 -13.62
CA VAL A 183 -2.97 8.59 -12.38
C VAL A 183 -2.08 7.62 -11.61
N LEU A 184 -1.85 7.90 -10.33
CA LEU A 184 -0.97 7.10 -9.48
C LEU A 184 -1.71 6.10 -8.64
N TRP A 185 -2.88 6.48 -8.12
CA TRP A 185 -3.69 5.67 -7.21
C TRP A 185 -5.17 5.92 -7.44
N ALA A 186 -5.98 4.92 -7.07
CA ALA A 186 -7.43 5.08 -6.99
C ALA A 186 -7.99 4.26 -5.83
N ASP A 187 -9.05 4.75 -5.20
CA ASP A 187 -9.76 4.07 -4.13
C ASP A 187 -11.26 4.23 -4.26
N TRP A 188 -12.01 3.18 -3.94
CA TRP A 188 -13.47 3.20 -3.92
C TRP A 188 -13.98 3.75 -2.59
N SER A 189 -15.05 4.54 -2.62
CA SER A 189 -15.80 4.85 -1.40
C SER A 189 -16.39 3.57 -0.79
N PRO A 190 -16.59 3.50 0.54
CA PRO A 190 -17.10 2.30 1.20
C PRO A 190 -18.47 1.83 0.68
N ASP A 191 -19.29 2.73 0.18
CA ASP A 191 -20.58 2.44 -0.45
C ASP A 191 -20.48 2.02 -1.93
N GLY A 192 -19.28 2.16 -2.54
CA GLY A 192 -19.01 1.85 -3.95
C GLY A 192 -19.60 2.85 -4.96
N ASN A 193 -20.11 4.01 -4.51
CA ASN A 193 -20.73 5.01 -5.38
C ASN A 193 -19.73 6.02 -5.95
N TYR A 194 -18.55 6.15 -5.34
CA TYR A 194 -17.53 7.10 -5.74
C TYR A 194 -16.16 6.45 -5.84
N ILE A 195 -15.31 7.07 -6.64
CA ILE A 195 -13.88 6.75 -6.76
C ILE A 195 -13.09 8.01 -6.49
N ALA A 196 -12.09 7.96 -5.62
CA ALA A 196 -11.07 8.98 -5.49
C ALA A 196 -9.84 8.57 -6.28
N SER A 197 -9.23 9.48 -7.04
CA SER A 197 -7.99 9.22 -7.77
C SER A 197 -6.97 10.33 -7.53
N SER A 198 -5.71 9.93 -7.41
CA SER A 198 -4.56 10.84 -7.27
C SER A 198 -3.67 10.79 -8.51
N SER A 199 -2.96 11.88 -8.78
CA SER A 199 -2.17 12.01 -10.01
C SER A 199 -0.92 12.86 -9.86
N LEU A 200 -0.08 12.87 -10.90
CA LEU A 200 1.05 13.80 -11.04
C LEU A 200 0.62 15.26 -11.27
N GLU A 201 -0.67 15.56 -11.26
CA GLU A 201 -1.19 16.93 -11.37
C GLU A 201 -1.31 17.64 -10.01
N HIS A 202 -0.84 16.99 -8.94
CA HIS A 202 -0.87 17.50 -7.57
C HIS A 202 -2.29 17.66 -7.00
N ASN A 203 -3.29 17.04 -7.63
CA ASN A 203 -4.68 17.10 -7.22
C ASN A 203 -5.28 15.69 -7.03
N ILE A 204 -6.44 15.67 -6.42
CA ILE A 204 -7.28 14.49 -6.26
C ILE A 204 -8.57 14.74 -6.99
N ARG A 205 -9.06 13.76 -7.75
CA ARG A 205 -10.39 13.82 -8.37
C ARG A 205 -11.33 12.84 -7.69
N ILE A 206 -12.57 13.27 -7.49
CA ILE A 206 -13.66 12.40 -7.04
C ILE A 206 -14.59 12.20 -8.23
N TRP A 207 -14.84 10.94 -8.56
CA TRP A 207 -15.67 10.49 -9.65
C TRP A 207 -16.93 9.82 -9.13
N ASN A 208 -18.07 10.07 -9.72
CA ASN A 208 -19.26 9.30 -9.50
C ASN A 208 -19.18 8.00 -10.32
N ALA A 209 -19.22 6.85 -9.65
CA ALA A 209 -19.02 5.53 -10.27
C ALA A 209 -20.23 5.04 -11.07
N ASN A 210 -21.40 5.70 -10.98
CA ASN A 210 -22.62 5.32 -11.67
C ASN A 210 -22.80 6.09 -12.99
N ASN A 211 -22.45 7.38 -13.02
CA ASN A 211 -22.55 8.22 -14.22
C ASN A 211 -21.18 8.60 -14.81
N TYR A 212 -20.07 8.19 -14.14
CA TYR A 212 -18.69 8.36 -14.59
C TYR A 212 -18.21 9.80 -14.69
N GLN A 213 -18.89 10.74 -14.07
CA GLN A 213 -18.52 12.15 -14.08
C GLN A 213 -17.52 12.48 -12.96
N CYS A 214 -16.53 13.30 -13.26
CA CYS A 214 -15.73 13.95 -12.24
C CYS A 214 -16.59 15.01 -11.54
N ILE A 215 -16.86 14.80 -10.26
CA ILE A 215 -17.74 15.69 -9.48
C ILE A 215 -16.98 16.70 -8.65
N LYS A 216 -15.69 16.42 -8.34
CA LYS A 216 -14.82 17.32 -7.57
C LYS A 216 -13.36 17.18 -7.96
N ILE A 217 -12.63 18.29 -7.82
CA ILE A 217 -11.17 18.32 -7.86
C ILE A 217 -10.69 18.99 -6.57
N LEU A 218 -9.90 18.25 -5.77
CA LEU A 218 -9.33 18.74 -4.52
C LEU A 218 -7.95 19.30 -4.81
N ILE A 219 -7.78 20.59 -4.57
CA ILE A 219 -6.56 21.34 -4.86
C ILE A 219 -5.93 21.78 -3.55
N GLY A 220 -4.62 21.59 -3.42
CA GLY A 220 -3.90 22.03 -2.23
C GLY A 220 -2.48 21.47 -2.11
N HIS A 221 -2.27 20.21 -2.52
CA HIS A 221 -0.92 19.66 -2.60
C HIS A 221 -0.07 20.42 -3.62
N THR A 222 1.23 20.54 -3.34
CA THR A 222 2.19 21.28 -4.18
C THR A 222 3.12 20.36 -4.97
N SER A 223 3.01 19.04 -4.75
CA SER A 223 3.73 18.00 -5.49
C SER A 223 2.81 16.80 -5.77
N ASN A 224 3.39 15.74 -6.35
CA ASN A 224 2.66 14.53 -6.73
C ASN A 224 1.90 13.93 -5.55
N VAL A 225 0.64 13.56 -5.76
CA VAL A 225 -0.15 12.86 -4.76
C VAL A 225 0.01 11.36 -5.01
N CYS A 226 0.75 10.68 -4.11
CA CYS A 226 1.14 9.28 -4.27
C CYS A 226 -0.02 8.32 -4.02
N GLN A 227 -0.78 8.57 -2.95
CA GLN A 227 -1.93 7.75 -2.56
C GLN A 227 -3.09 8.60 -2.06
N VAL A 228 -4.29 8.05 -2.17
CA VAL A 228 -5.52 8.61 -1.61
C VAL A 228 -6.42 7.47 -1.14
N PHE A 229 -7.03 7.61 0.03
CA PHE A 229 -7.95 6.64 0.60
C PHE A 229 -9.18 7.31 1.21
N TRP A 230 -10.33 6.68 1.02
CA TRP A 230 -11.56 7.03 1.72
C TRP A 230 -11.50 6.60 3.18
N SER A 231 -12.05 7.42 4.06
CA SER A 231 -12.32 7.01 5.45
C SER A 231 -13.40 5.91 5.48
N PRO A 232 -13.41 5.06 6.51
CA PRO A 232 -14.37 3.96 6.62
C PRO A 232 -15.83 4.41 6.62
N ASP A 233 -16.12 5.63 7.07
CA ASP A 233 -17.46 6.24 7.08
C ASP A 233 -17.84 6.92 5.75
N GLY A 234 -16.90 6.99 4.78
CA GLY A 234 -17.11 7.62 3.48
C GLY A 234 -17.21 9.15 3.48
N ASN A 235 -16.96 9.81 4.62
CA ASN A 235 -17.11 11.27 4.74
C ASN A 235 -15.83 12.04 4.48
N ARG A 236 -14.67 11.39 4.61
CA ARG A 236 -13.36 12.03 4.49
C ARG A 236 -12.46 11.26 3.53
N LEU A 237 -11.42 11.95 3.07
CA LEU A 237 -10.30 11.36 2.34
C LEU A 237 -9.00 11.69 3.08
N VAL A 238 -8.02 10.79 3.01
CA VAL A 238 -6.63 11.07 3.33
C VAL A 238 -5.79 10.93 2.07
N SER A 239 -4.82 11.80 1.90
CA SER A 239 -3.87 11.75 0.79
C SER A 239 -2.45 11.92 1.27
N ALA A 240 -1.51 11.20 0.65
CA ALA A 240 -0.07 11.31 0.86
C ALA A 240 0.60 11.92 -0.37
N SER A 241 1.52 12.86 -0.16
CA SER A 241 2.15 13.59 -1.24
C SER A 241 3.66 13.74 -1.06
N ASN A 242 4.36 13.84 -2.19
CA ASN A 242 5.76 14.20 -2.26
C ASN A 242 6.05 15.65 -1.82
N ASP A 243 5.02 16.45 -1.49
CA ASP A 243 5.22 17.76 -0.87
C ASP A 243 5.57 17.69 0.64
N GLY A 244 5.71 16.48 1.18
CA GLY A 244 6.03 16.24 2.60
C GLY A 244 4.84 16.27 3.52
N SER A 245 3.64 16.34 2.98
CA SER A 245 2.42 16.40 3.78
C SER A 245 1.44 15.28 3.46
N LEU A 246 0.66 14.93 4.50
CA LEU A 246 -0.64 14.32 4.32
C LEU A 246 -1.70 15.39 4.42
N ARG A 247 -2.82 15.17 3.74
CA ARG A 247 -4.00 16.03 3.91
C ARG A 247 -5.23 15.19 4.18
N ILE A 248 -6.05 15.69 5.10
CA ILE A 248 -7.38 15.15 5.36
C ILE A 248 -8.39 16.10 4.77
N TRP A 249 -9.31 15.58 3.97
CA TRP A 249 -10.29 16.34 3.21
C TRP A 249 -11.70 15.92 3.61
N ASP A 250 -12.62 16.87 3.66
CA ASP A 250 -14.06 16.60 3.67
C ASP A 250 -14.49 16.23 2.25
N ALA A 251 -15.01 15.02 2.08
CA ALA A 251 -15.36 14.49 0.77
C ALA A 251 -16.61 15.17 0.16
N ASN A 252 -17.50 15.70 1.03
CA ASN A 252 -18.74 16.34 0.59
C ASN A 252 -18.51 17.79 0.13
N THR A 253 -17.66 18.54 0.84
CA THR A 253 -17.37 19.93 0.53
C THR A 253 -16.13 20.09 -0.36
N GLY A 254 -15.18 19.15 -0.28
CA GLY A 254 -13.88 19.23 -0.93
C GLY A 254 -12.86 20.09 -0.16
N GLN A 255 -13.19 20.55 1.04
CA GLN A 255 -12.29 21.37 1.85
C GLN A 255 -11.19 20.51 2.49
N CYS A 256 -9.97 21.06 2.55
CA CYS A 256 -8.90 20.50 3.34
C CYS A 256 -9.15 20.80 4.82
N LEU A 257 -9.38 19.75 5.61
CA LEU A 257 -9.62 19.87 7.07
C LEU A 257 -8.31 20.01 7.82
N HIS A 258 -7.31 19.19 7.47
CA HIS A 258 -6.00 19.18 8.11
C HIS A 258 -4.88 19.01 7.09
N THR A 259 -3.75 19.68 7.35
CA THR A 259 -2.48 19.45 6.68
C THR A 259 -1.51 18.93 7.73
N LEU A 260 -1.08 17.66 7.61
CA LEU A 260 -0.22 16.95 8.53
C LEU A 260 1.20 16.96 7.95
N ILE A 261 2.11 17.67 8.59
CA ILE A 261 3.48 17.81 8.09
C ILE A 261 4.35 16.81 8.84
N GLY A 262 4.88 15.82 8.13
CA GLY A 262 5.64 14.71 8.70
C GLY A 262 7.04 14.57 8.16
N CYS A 263 7.21 14.49 6.88
CA CYS A 263 8.48 14.20 6.25
C CYS A 263 8.89 15.29 5.26
N ASN A 264 10.07 15.87 5.45
CA ASN A 264 10.58 16.91 4.53
C ASN A 264 10.86 16.39 3.11
N TRP A 265 10.97 15.07 2.94
CA TRP A 265 11.33 14.44 1.66
C TRP A 265 10.15 13.78 0.94
N GLY A 266 8.95 13.86 1.51
CA GLY A 266 7.73 13.31 0.93
C GLY A 266 7.09 12.19 1.76
N GLU A 267 5.76 12.17 1.74
CA GLU A 267 4.95 11.07 2.26
C GLU A 267 4.56 10.15 1.12
N GLN A 268 4.87 8.86 1.25
CA GLN A 268 4.69 7.88 0.19
C GLN A 268 3.36 7.13 0.33
N SER A 269 2.96 6.84 1.56
CA SER A 269 1.83 5.97 1.84
C SER A 269 1.02 6.48 3.02
N CYS A 270 -0.29 6.21 2.99
CA CYS A 270 -1.19 6.49 4.10
C CYS A 270 -2.32 5.46 4.16
N ASN A 271 -2.94 5.32 5.32
CA ASN A 271 -4.14 4.48 5.49
C ASN A 271 -4.94 4.94 6.71
N TRP A 272 -6.23 4.62 6.76
CA TRP A 272 -7.13 4.89 7.88
C TRP A 272 -7.16 3.73 8.86
N SER A 273 -7.30 4.03 10.17
CA SER A 273 -7.76 3.04 11.14
C SER A 273 -9.20 2.64 10.85
N LYS A 274 -9.59 1.43 11.27
CA LYS A 274 -10.93 0.87 11.05
C LYS A 274 -12.07 1.77 11.51
N ASP A 275 -11.87 2.49 12.61
CA ASP A 275 -12.84 3.41 13.20
C ASP A 275 -12.76 4.84 12.64
N GLY A 276 -11.81 5.10 11.73
CA GLY A 276 -11.58 6.43 11.16
C GLY A 276 -11.06 7.48 12.12
N SER A 277 -10.65 7.10 13.34
CA SER A 277 -10.12 8.04 14.35
C SER A 277 -8.65 8.38 14.13
N LYS A 278 -7.90 7.48 13.48
CA LYS A 278 -6.48 7.65 13.22
C LYS A 278 -6.13 7.51 11.75
N VAL A 279 -5.02 8.11 11.38
CA VAL A 279 -4.33 7.91 10.10
C VAL A 279 -2.93 7.39 10.40
N ILE A 280 -2.44 6.45 9.61
CA ILE A 280 -1.05 6.00 9.59
C ILE A 280 -0.40 6.47 8.30
N SER A 281 0.87 6.89 8.37
CA SER A 281 1.66 7.26 7.19
C SER A 281 3.04 6.65 7.21
N GLY A 282 3.62 6.49 6.02
CA GLY A 282 5.00 6.09 5.79
C GLY A 282 5.71 7.06 4.86
N GLY A 283 6.86 7.56 5.31
CA GLY A 283 7.63 8.60 4.63
C GLY A 283 8.93 8.09 3.99
N TYR A 284 9.52 8.97 3.18
CA TYR A 284 10.85 8.75 2.59
C TYR A 284 11.98 8.75 3.63
N ASP A 285 11.72 9.28 4.82
CA ASP A 285 12.65 9.29 5.96
C ASP A 285 12.73 7.96 6.71
N GLY A 286 11.98 6.94 6.26
CA GLY A 286 11.94 5.63 6.90
C GLY A 286 11.04 5.57 8.14
N ILE A 287 10.32 6.63 8.43
CA ILE A 287 9.53 6.77 9.64
C ILE A 287 8.05 6.50 9.35
N ILE A 288 7.42 5.76 10.26
CA ILE A 288 5.97 5.60 10.30
C ILE A 288 5.43 6.59 11.33
N ARG A 289 4.36 7.30 10.98
CA ARG A 289 3.69 8.23 11.88
C ARG A 289 2.22 7.87 12.03
N ILE A 290 1.72 8.01 13.25
CA ILE A 290 0.30 7.82 13.56
C ILE A 290 -0.26 9.18 13.98
N TRP A 291 -1.39 9.54 13.37
CA TRP A 291 -2.01 10.84 13.50
C TRP A 291 -3.43 10.69 14.03
N ASP A 292 -3.85 11.60 14.90
CA ASP A 292 -5.26 11.80 15.23
C ASP A 292 -5.97 12.48 14.05
N ALA A 293 -6.95 11.81 13.50
CA ALA A 293 -7.62 12.26 12.28
C ALA A 293 -8.59 13.44 12.51
N ASN A 294 -8.95 13.74 13.77
CA ASN A 294 -9.87 14.82 14.12
C ASN A 294 -9.13 16.11 14.48
N THR A 295 -7.96 15.97 15.09
CA THR A 295 -7.15 17.12 15.54
C THR A 295 -5.97 17.42 14.63
N GLY A 296 -5.54 16.44 13.83
CA GLY A 296 -4.34 16.54 13.00
C GLY A 296 -3.03 16.41 13.79
N GLN A 297 -3.07 16.04 15.06
CA GLN A 297 -1.88 15.88 15.89
C GLN A 297 -1.16 14.56 15.59
N CYS A 298 0.19 14.59 15.56
CA CYS A 298 1.00 13.38 15.53
C CYS A 298 0.97 12.74 16.91
N LEU A 299 0.45 11.51 17.00
CA LEU A 299 0.33 10.74 18.24
C LEU A 299 1.57 9.90 18.51
N GLN A 300 2.18 9.34 17.46
CA GLN A 300 3.29 8.40 17.59
C GLN A 300 4.22 8.48 16.38
N ILE A 301 5.50 8.23 16.63
CA ILE A 301 6.59 8.17 15.64
C ILE A 301 7.31 6.84 15.84
N LEU A 302 7.44 6.03 14.79
CA LEU A 302 8.08 4.72 14.81
C LEU A 302 9.22 4.69 13.79
N ASP A 303 10.46 4.58 14.27
CA ASP A 303 11.69 4.55 13.47
C ASP A 303 12.33 3.15 13.56
N GLU A 304 11.73 2.21 12.86
CA GLU A 304 12.11 0.79 12.91
C GLU A 304 12.48 0.22 11.53
N HIS A 305 12.54 1.08 10.51
CA HIS A 305 12.93 0.68 9.16
C HIS A 305 14.35 1.11 8.78
N ASP A 306 15.21 1.44 9.79
CA ASP A 306 16.64 1.75 9.61
C ASP A 306 16.89 2.85 8.57
N GLY A 307 16.01 3.86 8.49
CA GLY A 307 16.08 4.96 7.51
C GLY A 307 15.67 4.57 6.08
N TYR A 308 15.28 3.31 5.84
CA TYR A 308 14.77 2.92 4.53
C TYR A 308 13.35 3.46 4.32
N ARG A 309 13.10 4.03 3.15
CA ARG A 309 11.79 4.55 2.76
C ARG A 309 10.67 3.54 3.04
N VAL A 310 9.65 3.96 3.78
CA VAL A 310 8.43 3.18 4.00
C VAL A 310 7.54 3.34 2.78
N SER A 311 7.45 2.30 1.98
CA SER A 311 6.74 2.29 0.69
C SER A 311 5.24 2.01 0.85
N GLY A 312 4.83 1.39 1.96
CA GLY A 312 3.42 1.12 2.22
C GLY A 312 3.12 0.87 3.69
N VAL A 313 1.92 1.25 4.08
CA VAL A 313 1.31 1.00 5.39
C VAL A 313 -0.16 0.61 5.21
N SER A 314 -0.68 -0.31 6.03
CA SER A 314 -2.08 -0.73 5.97
C SER A 314 -2.55 -1.27 7.30
N TYR A 315 -3.69 -0.77 7.81
CA TYR A 315 -4.35 -1.37 8.97
C TYR A 315 -5.00 -2.70 8.61
N SER A 316 -5.00 -3.64 9.56
CA SER A 316 -5.77 -4.87 9.45
C SER A 316 -7.28 -4.59 9.48
N PRO A 317 -8.11 -5.45 8.89
CA PRO A 317 -9.57 -5.25 8.85
C PRO A 317 -10.24 -5.20 10.23
N ASN A 318 -9.66 -5.86 11.24
CA ASN A 318 -10.14 -5.80 12.63
C ASN A 318 -9.66 -4.52 13.34
N GLY A 319 -8.59 -3.88 12.86
CA GLY A 319 -8.02 -2.65 13.41
C GLY A 319 -7.01 -2.87 14.53
N ASP A 320 -6.78 -4.12 14.96
CA ASP A 320 -5.87 -4.45 16.08
C ASP A 320 -4.41 -4.43 15.69
N TYR A 321 -4.13 -4.53 14.38
CA TYR A 321 -2.79 -4.57 13.83
C TYR A 321 -2.66 -3.62 12.63
N PHE A 322 -1.42 -3.36 12.25
CA PHE A 322 -1.10 -2.78 10.95
C PHE A 322 0.17 -3.39 10.40
N LEU A 323 0.33 -3.36 9.11
CA LEU A 323 1.57 -3.71 8.43
C LEU A 323 2.26 -2.49 7.88
N SER A 324 3.58 -2.60 7.73
CA SER A 324 4.42 -1.68 6.97
C SER A 324 5.42 -2.45 6.15
N PHE A 325 5.78 -1.94 4.98
CA PHE A 325 6.89 -2.46 4.20
C PHE A 325 7.73 -1.31 3.65
N ALA A 326 9.03 -1.55 3.58
CA ALA A 326 10.00 -0.56 3.20
C ALA A 326 11.00 -1.12 2.18
N ASP A 327 11.84 -0.26 1.63
CA ASP A 327 12.96 -0.68 0.78
C ASP A 327 14.00 -1.53 1.56
N SER A 328 13.83 -1.67 2.89
CA SER A 328 14.58 -2.58 3.78
C SER A 328 14.35 -4.08 3.51
N ARG A 329 13.42 -4.41 2.60
CA ARG A 329 13.13 -5.79 2.16
C ARG A 329 12.34 -6.65 3.16
N PHE A 330 11.68 -6.00 4.12
CA PHE A 330 10.85 -6.67 5.11
C PHE A 330 9.46 -6.06 5.17
N ILE A 331 8.47 -6.92 5.46
CA ILE A 331 7.16 -6.50 5.92
C ILE A 331 7.17 -6.66 7.43
N LYS A 332 6.79 -5.64 8.18
CA LYS A 332 6.60 -5.71 9.63
C LYS A 332 5.13 -5.70 9.96
N ILE A 333 4.71 -6.56 10.88
CA ILE A 333 3.37 -6.57 11.47
C ILE A 333 3.49 -5.97 12.86
N TRP A 334 2.64 -5.04 13.17
CA TRP A 334 2.65 -4.25 14.40
C TRP A 334 1.35 -4.41 15.15
N ASP A 335 1.40 -4.46 16.47
CA ASP A 335 0.23 -4.27 17.32
C ASP A 335 -0.18 -2.79 17.32
N ALA A 336 -1.43 -2.50 17.00
CA ALA A 336 -1.92 -1.13 16.83
C ALA A 336 -2.18 -0.39 18.16
N ASN A 337 -2.14 -1.10 19.29
CA ASN A 337 -2.34 -0.52 20.62
C ASN A 337 -1.00 -0.21 21.30
N THR A 338 -0.05 -1.15 21.20
CA THR A 338 1.26 -1.03 21.83
C THR A 338 2.32 -0.43 20.91
N TYR A 339 2.06 -0.42 19.61
CA TYR A 339 2.98 0.01 18.56
C TYR A 339 4.29 -0.80 18.51
N SER A 340 4.26 -2.02 19.04
CA SER A 340 5.39 -2.95 19.00
C SER A 340 5.34 -3.84 17.77
N VAL A 341 6.50 -4.24 17.25
CA VAL A 341 6.61 -5.21 16.15
C VAL A 341 6.27 -6.61 16.68
N VAL A 342 5.24 -7.21 16.10
CA VAL A 342 4.83 -8.60 16.41
C VAL A 342 5.59 -9.59 15.55
N ARG A 343 5.76 -9.28 14.26
CA ARG A 343 6.43 -10.17 13.30
C ARG A 343 7.12 -9.38 12.20
N THR A 344 8.24 -9.92 11.74
CA THR A 344 8.94 -9.47 10.53
C THR A 344 8.91 -10.59 9.50
N LEU A 345 8.34 -10.31 8.32
CA LEU A 345 8.21 -11.25 7.21
C LEU A 345 9.20 -10.87 6.10
N GLY A 346 9.70 -11.88 5.39
CA GLY A 346 10.59 -11.70 4.25
C GLY A 346 11.98 -12.27 4.49
N THR A 347 12.78 -12.26 3.43
CA THR A 347 14.17 -12.74 3.43
C THR A 347 15.07 -11.73 2.74
N VAL A 348 16.37 -11.81 3.04
CA VAL A 348 17.39 -10.98 2.39
C VAL A 348 17.30 -11.12 0.86
N GLY A 349 17.14 -10.01 0.15
CA GLY A 349 17.06 -9.99 -1.32
C GLY A 349 15.66 -9.69 -1.89
N MET A 350 14.58 -9.81 -1.10
CA MET A 350 13.24 -9.45 -1.54
C MET A 350 13.03 -7.93 -1.44
N ARG A 351 12.53 -7.30 -2.51
CA ARG A 351 12.05 -5.93 -2.49
C ARG A 351 10.55 -5.97 -2.69
N PHE A 352 9.80 -5.70 -1.64
CA PHE A 352 8.35 -5.65 -1.69
C PHE A 352 7.89 -4.38 -2.41
N THR A 353 6.88 -4.55 -3.26
CA THR A 353 6.25 -3.46 -4.04
C THR A 353 4.85 -3.16 -3.54
N SER A 354 4.16 -4.17 -2.98
CA SER A 354 2.92 -3.96 -2.22
C SER A 354 2.75 -5.05 -1.15
N ALA A 355 1.95 -4.74 -0.13
CA ALA A 355 1.47 -5.71 0.84
C ALA A 355 0.10 -5.26 1.35
N ASN A 356 -0.87 -6.19 1.39
CA ASN A 356 -2.25 -5.93 1.80
C ASN A 356 -2.81 -7.09 2.60
N TRP A 357 -3.77 -6.81 3.48
CA TRP A 357 -4.50 -7.81 4.25
C TRP A 357 -5.58 -8.49 3.43
N SER A 358 -5.87 -9.78 3.71
CA SER A 358 -7.13 -10.38 3.31
C SER A 358 -8.30 -9.74 4.06
N PRO A 359 -9.54 -9.75 3.53
CA PRO A 359 -10.68 -9.10 4.16
C PRO A 359 -11.02 -9.64 5.56
N ASP A 360 -10.70 -10.91 5.82
CA ASP A 360 -10.89 -11.56 7.12
C ASP A 360 -9.69 -11.35 8.08
N GLY A 361 -8.61 -10.71 7.61
CA GLY A 361 -7.38 -10.48 8.37
C GLY A 361 -6.51 -11.71 8.58
N ARG A 362 -6.89 -12.88 8.02
CA ARG A 362 -6.14 -14.15 8.23
C ARG A 362 -4.87 -14.25 7.40
N TYR A 363 -4.79 -13.51 6.31
CA TYR A 363 -3.69 -13.58 5.37
C TYR A 363 -3.17 -12.19 5.02
N ILE A 364 -1.92 -12.15 4.61
CA ILE A 364 -1.30 -11.00 3.95
C ILE A 364 -0.90 -11.45 2.56
N ILE A 365 -1.23 -10.65 1.54
CA ILE A 365 -0.70 -10.81 0.20
C ILE A 365 0.40 -9.80 -0.02
N SER A 366 1.48 -10.21 -0.66
CA SER A 366 2.55 -9.30 -1.05
C SER A 366 3.05 -9.58 -2.46
N THR A 367 3.49 -8.51 -3.11
CA THR A 367 4.21 -8.57 -4.37
C THR A 367 5.65 -8.13 -4.19
N ALA A 368 6.55 -8.68 -4.97
CA ALA A 368 7.96 -8.35 -4.90
C ALA A 368 8.61 -8.25 -6.29
N GLY A 369 9.77 -7.58 -6.33
CA GLY A 369 10.55 -7.42 -7.56
C GLY A 369 11.17 -8.71 -8.09
N ASP A 370 11.04 -9.83 -7.37
CA ASP A 370 11.43 -11.16 -7.80
C ASP A 370 10.38 -11.87 -8.68
N GLN A 371 9.34 -11.14 -9.12
CA GLN A 371 8.23 -11.62 -9.94
C GLN A 371 7.28 -12.57 -9.19
N THR A 372 7.34 -12.59 -7.87
CA THR A 372 6.47 -13.43 -7.06
C THR A 372 5.35 -12.64 -6.40
N LEU A 373 4.22 -13.33 -6.26
CA LEU A 373 3.13 -12.98 -5.37
C LEU A 373 3.13 -14.01 -4.25
N LYS A 374 3.18 -13.56 -3.01
CA LYS A 374 3.24 -14.43 -1.83
C LYS A 374 2.04 -14.21 -0.94
N ILE A 375 1.53 -15.29 -0.37
CA ILE A 375 0.53 -15.27 0.68
C ILE A 375 1.20 -15.72 1.98
N TRP A 376 1.01 -14.94 3.02
CA TRP A 376 1.53 -15.16 4.37
C TRP A 376 0.34 -15.43 5.29
N GLY A 377 0.49 -16.39 6.17
CA GLY A 377 -0.54 -16.79 7.13
C GLY A 377 0.01 -17.79 8.13
N MET A 378 -0.82 -18.27 9.04
CA MET A 378 -0.49 -19.40 9.90
C MET A 378 -0.53 -20.68 9.08
N GLN A 379 0.46 -21.57 9.32
CA GLN A 379 0.49 -22.92 8.74
C GLN A 379 -0.47 -23.86 9.45
#